data_03ad426e56552a0c5c9d8a97923e09fe
#
_entry.id   03ad426e56552a0c5c9d8a97923e09fe
#
_cell.length_a   1.000
_cell.length_b   1.000
_cell.length_c   1.000
_cell.angle_alpha   90.00
_cell.angle_beta   90.00
_cell.angle_gamma   90.00
#
_symmetry.space_group_name_H-M   'P 1'
#
loop_
_entity.id
_entity.type
_entity.pdbx_description
1 polymer ?
#
loop_
_entity_poly.entity_id
_entity_poly.type
_entity_poly.pdbx_seq_one_letter_code
_entity_poly.pdbx_strand_id
1 'polypeptide(L)'
;MCFNEYVSFGTFIIGTILNLLVIFLIKTKEAIAIALIWEWVLLMQLFEGFVWVGKKSGDKKMEKSGVMGAYIANVLQPVIAFLLIAALTTQNKFYLIFGGVLTGLYLFYTLYVNFTKMSSSLEIGKTNNCRHLNYNWWEVLNPLPYILVLVAILLFAKPHKVFLPQLVFILLTLFLAS
;
A
#
# COMPACT_ATOMS: atom_id res chain seq x y z
N MET A 1 0.95 -17.66 -4.58
CA MET A 1 -0.27 -18.05 -3.83
C MET A 1 -1.49 -17.72 -4.68
N CYS A 2 -2.46 -18.65 -4.79
CA CYS A 2 -3.70 -18.37 -5.51
C CYS A 2 -4.67 -17.66 -4.56
N PHE A 3 -4.88 -16.37 -4.76
CA PHE A 3 -5.85 -15.60 -3.99
C PHE A 3 -7.25 -15.75 -4.60
N ASN A 4 -8.26 -15.56 -3.78
CA ASN A 4 -9.67 -15.49 -4.17
C ASN A 4 -10.39 -14.50 -3.24
N GLU A 5 -11.69 -14.29 -3.47
CA GLU A 5 -12.49 -13.38 -2.66
C GLU A 5 -12.42 -13.67 -1.15
N TYR A 6 -12.43 -14.93 -0.77
CA TYR A 6 -12.42 -15.32 0.66
C TYR A 6 -11.08 -15.00 1.32
N VAL A 7 -9.98 -15.27 0.62
CA VAL A 7 -8.63 -14.96 1.14
C VAL A 7 -8.44 -13.45 1.26
N SER A 8 -8.85 -12.67 0.25
CA SER A 8 -8.71 -11.22 0.26
C SER A 8 -9.52 -10.58 1.38
N PHE A 9 -10.82 -10.89 1.49
CA PHE A 9 -11.64 -10.37 2.58
C PHE A 9 -11.23 -10.91 3.95
N GLY A 10 -10.85 -12.19 4.05
CA GLY A 10 -10.36 -12.79 5.30
C GLY A 10 -9.10 -12.09 5.80
N THR A 11 -8.13 -11.83 4.92
CA THR A 11 -6.90 -11.09 5.26
C THR A 11 -7.23 -9.66 5.71
N PHE A 12 -8.12 -8.97 5.02
CA PHE A 12 -8.56 -7.64 5.41
C PHE A 12 -9.20 -7.65 6.81
N ILE A 13 -10.19 -8.51 7.06
CA ILE A 13 -10.92 -8.57 8.34
C ILE A 13 -9.97 -8.92 9.50
N ILE A 14 -9.16 -9.97 9.34
CA ILE A 14 -8.23 -10.41 10.40
C ILE A 14 -7.19 -9.33 10.66
N GLY A 15 -6.61 -8.73 9.61
CA GLY A 15 -5.64 -7.67 9.74
C GLY A 15 -6.21 -6.42 10.43
N THR A 16 -7.43 -6.00 10.06
CA THR A 16 -8.12 -4.89 10.72
C THR A 16 -8.36 -5.16 12.21
N ILE A 17 -8.80 -6.36 12.57
CA ILE A 17 -8.98 -6.74 13.99
C ILE A 17 -7.64 -6.64 14.73
N LEU A 18 -6.56 -7.17 14.16
CA LEU A 18 -5.23 -7.10 14.78
C LEU A 18 -4.74 -5.66 14.94
N ASN A 19 -4.93 -4.80 13.93
CA ASN A 19 -4.58 -3.38 14.00
C ASN A 19 -5.38 -2.65 15.07
N LEU A 20 -6.67 -2.92 15.18
CA LEU A 20 -7.51 -2.35 16.25
C LEU A 20 -7.03 -2.79 17.63
N LEU A 21 -6.69 -4.09 17.80
CA LEU A 21 -6.12 -4.57 19.06
C LEU A 21 -4.81 -3.86 19.41
N VAL A 22 -3.92 -3.62 18.43
CA VAL A 22 -2.68 -2.85 18.66
C VAL A 22 -3.01 -1.44 19.14
N ILE A 23 -3.95 -0.75 18.50
CA ILE A 23 -4.36 0.63 18.87
C ILE A 23 -4.91 0.67 20.29
N PHE A 24 -5.80 -0.27 20.66
CA PHE A 24 -6.45 -0.27 21.97
C PHE A 24 -5.56 -0.76 23.12
N LEU A 25 -4.66 -1.71 22.87
CA LEU A 25 -3.81 -2.31 23.90
C LEU A 25 -2.51 -1.55 24.13
N ILE A 26 -1.83 -1.12 23.03
CA ILE A 26 -0.49 -0.53 23.15
C ILE A 26 -0.55 0.98 23.40
N LYS A 27 -1.48 1.70 22.77
CA LYS A 27 -1.77 3.13 22.97
C LYS A 27 -0.60 4.11 22.78
N THR A 28 0.56 3.67 22.28
CA THR A 28 1.66 4.57 21.96
C THR A 28 1.42 5.20 20.58
N LYS A 29 1.89 6.43 20.38
CA LYS A 29 1.72 7.14 19.10
C LYS A 29 2.36 6.40 17.96
N GLU A 30 3.52 5.77 18.19
CA GLU A 30 4.25 4.97 17.23
C GLU A 30 3.46 3.71 16.82
N ALA A 31 2.89 3.01 17.80
CA ALA A 31 2.08 1.82 17.53
C ALA A 31 0.80 2.18 16.75
N ILE A 32 0.18 3.30 17.09
CA ILE A 32 -0.99 3.82 16.35
C ILE A 32 -0.58 4.17 14.91
N ALA A 33 0.56 4.85 14.71
CA ALA A 33 1.04 5.19 13.37
C ALA A 33 1.27 3.93 12.52
N ILE A 34 1.94 2.91 13.07
CA ILE A 34 2.17 1.64 12.38
C ILE A 34 0.85 0.93 12.07
N ALA A 35 -0.04 0.82 13.05
CA ALA A 35 -1.32 0.14 12.83
C ALA A 35 -2.15 0.82 11.72
N LEU A 36 -2.16 2.15 11.67
CA LEU A 36 -2.84 2.89 10.62
C LEU A 36 -2.16 2.76 9.25
N ILE A 37 -0.81 2.68 9.19
CA ILE A 37 -0.09 2.38 7.95
C ILE A 37 -0.46 1.00 7.44
N TRP A 38 -0.46 -0.02 8.30
CA TRP A 38 -0.86 -1.37 7.93
C TRP A 38 -2.34 -1.45 7.56
N GLU A 39 -3.22 -0.70 8.22
CA GLU A 39 -4.63 -0.62 7.83
C GLU A 39 -4.79 -0.08 6.41
N TRP A 40 -3.99 0.93 6.05
CA TRP A 40 -3.96 1.44 4.67
C TRP A 40 -3.50 0.37 3.67
N VAL A 41 -2.47 -0.42 4.01
CA VAL A 41 -2.01 -1.55 3.17
C VAL A 41 -3.12 -2.60 3.02
N LEU A 42 -3.86 -2.89 4.08
CA LEU A 42 -4.97 -3.85 4.06
C LEU A 42 -6.14 -3.41 3.18
N LEU A 43 -6.35 -2.11 2.94
CA LEU A 43 -7.35 -1.63 1.98
C LEU A 43 -7.13 -2.19 0.58
N MET A 44 -5.87 -2.47 0.19
CA MET A 44 -5.59 -3.15 -1.07
C MET A 44 -6.28 -4.52 -1.12
N GLN A 45 -6.23 -5.29 -0.03
CA GLN A 45 -6.89 -6.61 0.05
C GLN A 45 -8.41 -6.50 -0.02
N LEU A 46 -8.99 -5.47 0.59
CA LEU A 46 -10.42 -5.18 0.46
C LEU A 46 -10.82 -4.95 -1.00
N PHE A 47 -10.07 -4.10 -1.70
CA PHE A 47 -10.35 -3.79 -3.10
C PHE A 47 -10.09 -4.97 -4.03
N GLU A 48 -9.07 -5.79 -3.76
CA GLU A 48 -8.86 -7.06 -4.48
C GLU A 48 -10.04 -8.02 -4.30
N GLY A 49 -10.62 -8.08 -3.10
CA GLY A 49 -11.85 -8.83 -2.85
C GLY A 49 -13.00 -8.38 -3.78
N PHE A 50 -13.18 -7.07 -3.95
CA PHE A 50 -14.18 -6.54 -4.90
C PHE A 50 -13.88 -6.90 -6.35
N VAL A 51 -12.60 -6.92 -6.76
CA VAL A 51 -12.21 -7.38 -8.10
C VAL A 51 -12.62 -8.83 -8.32
N TRP A 52 -12.36 -9.71 -7.35
CA TRP A 52 -12.74 -11.14 -7.44
C TRP A 52 -14.26 -11.33 -7.52
N VAL A 53 -15.01 -10.63 -6.68
CA VAL A 53 -16.48 -10.69 -6.70
C VAL A 53 -17.01 -10.16 -8.03
N GLY A 54 -16.51 -9.02 -8.53
CA GLY A 54 -16.90 -8.46 -9.82
C GLY A 54 -16.64 -9.41 -10.99
N LYS A 55 -15.47 -10.05 -11.02
CA LYS A 55 -15.14 -11.08 -12.03
C LYS A 55 -16.07 -12.29 -11.96
N LYS A 56 -16.40 -12.77 -10.78
CA LYS A 56 -17.24 -13.94 -10.57
C LYS A 56 -18.71 -13.69 -10.94
N SER A 57 -19.21 -12.50 -10.60
CA SER A 57 -20.58 -12.08 -10.89
C SER A 57 -20.78 -11.52 -12.31
N GLY A 58 -19.69 -11.22 -13.03
CA GLY A 58 -19.74 -10.52 -14.32
C GLY A 58 -20.00 -9.02 -14.19
N ASP A 59 -19.98 -8.45 -12.97
CA ASP A 59 -20.19 -7.02 -12.73
C ASP A 59 -18.90 -6.22 -13.02
N LYS A 60 -18.85 -5.68 -14.23
CA LYS A 60 -17.73 -4.85 -14.71
C LYS A 60 -17.54 -3.54 -13.94
N LYS A 61 -18.60 -3.00 -13.33
CA LYS A 61 -18.49 -1.78 -12.51
C LYS A 61 -17.75 -2.09 -11.20
N MET A 62 -18.14 -3.17 -10.53
CA MET A 62 -17.49 -3.63 -9.31
C MET A 62 -16.03 -4.00 -9.56
N GLU A 63 -15.73 -4.75 -10.65
CA GLU A 63 -14.38 -5.09 -11.06
C GLU A 63 -13.52 -3.82 -11.23
N LYS A 64 -13.99 -2.85 -12.03
CA LYS A 64 -13.26 -1.59 -12.29
C LYS A 64 -13.07 -0.75 -11.03
N SER A 65 -14.10 -0.66 -10.17
CA SER A 65 -13.99 0.06 -8.89
C SER A 65 -12.97 -0.59 -7.96
N GLY A 66 -12.93 -1.93 -7.92
CA GLY A 66 -11.92 -2.68 -7.17
C GLY A 66 -10.51 -2.41 -7.67
N VAL A 67 -10.28 -2.45 -8.99
CA VAL A 67 -8.96 -2.15 -9.60
C VAL A 67 -8.53 -0.73 -9.27
N MET A 68 -9.42 0.25 -9.41
CA MET A 68 -9.12 1.65 -9.09
C MET A 68 -8.81 1.84 -7.61
N GLY A 69 -9.59 1.21 -6.72
CA GLY A 69 -9.34 1.26 -5.28
C GLY A 69 -8.01 0.62 -4.89
N ALA A 70 -7.67 -0.55 -5.44
CA ALA A 70 -6.39 -1.20 -5.22
C ALA A 70 -5.22 -0.34 -5.71
N TYR A 71 -5.36 0.30 -6.88
CA TYR A 71 -4.39 1.25 -7.41
C TYR A 71 -4.16 2.42 -6.46
N ILE A 72 -5.21 3.11 -6.05
CA ILE A 72 -5.14 4.27 -5.15
C ILE A 72 -4.53 3.85 -3.79
N ALA A 73 -5.02 2.75 -3.22
CA ALA A 73 -4.52 2.24 -1.95
C ALA A 73 -3.02 1.95 -2.02
N ASN A 74 -2.52 1.38 -3.11
CA ASN A 74 -1.12 1.04 -3.28
C ASN A 74 -0.24 2.28 -3.53
N VAL A 75 -0.62 3.11 -4.50
CA VAL A 75 0.16 4.30 -4.88
C VAL A 75 0.31 5.29 -3.74
N LEU A 76 -0.70 5.45 -2.90
CA LEU A 76 -0.65 6.39 -1.78
C LEU A 76 0.05 5.85 -0.51
N GLN A 77 0.48 4.58 -0.47
CA GLN A 77 1.14 4.02 0.72
C GLN A 77 2.34 4.85 1.22
N PRO A 78 3.31 5.27 0.39
CA PRO A 78 4.43 6.09 0.88
C PRO A 78 3.97 7.45 1.42
N VAL A 79 2.95 8.05 0.80
CA VAL A 79 2.39 9.34 1.22
C VAL A 79 1.73 9.22 2.58
N ILE A 80 0.87 8.22 2.74
CA ILE A 80 0.17 7.96 4.00
C ILE A 80 1.14 7.59 5.11
N ALA A 81 2.15 6.75 4.81
CA ALA A 81 3.21 6.42 5.78
C ALA A 81 3.93 7.68 6.26
N PHE A 82 4.37 8.56 5.36
CA PHE A 82 5.00 9.82 5.72
C PHE A 82 4.08 10.70 6.59
N LEU A 83 2.83 10.91 6.16
CA LEU A 83 1.88 11.78 6.87
C LEU A 83 1.56 11.26 8.27
N LEU A 84 1.33 9.95 8.42
CA LEU A 84 1.02 9.35 9.72
C LEU A 84 2.22 9.41 10.68
N ILE A 85 3.43 9.11 10.20
CA ILE A 85 4.65 9.22 11.02
C ILE A 85 4.89 10.67 11.40
N ALA A 86 4.78 11.61 10.46
CA ALA A 86 5.00 13.03 10.72
C ALA A 86 3.98 13.63 11.70
N ALA A 87 2.71 13.20 11.61
CA ALA A 87 1.63 13.73 12.45
C ALA A 87 1.59 13.11 13.85
N LEU A 88 1.87 11.81 13.96
CA LEU A 88 1.66 11.08 15.22
C LEU A 88 2.93 10.90 16.04
N THR A 89 4.11 10.98 15.42
CA THR A 89 5.38 10.74 16.11
C THR A 89 6.25 11.98 16.11
N THR A 90 7.15 12.07 17.11
CA THR A 90 8.06 13.23 17.21
C THR A 90 9.22 13.03 16.25
N GLN A 91 9.20 13.76 15.13
CA GLN A 91 10.23 13.74 14.12
C GLN A 91 11.08 15.02 14.14
N ASN A 92 12.34 14.90 13.72
CA ASN A 92 13.21 16.07 13.58
C ASN A 92 12.88 16.87 12.29
N LYS A 93 13.36 18.12 12.22
CA LYS A 93 13.14 18.99 11.05
C LYS A 93 13.69 18.38 9.76
N PHE A 94 14.83 17.66 9.83
CA PHE A 94 15.40 17.00 8.67
C PHE A 94 14.42 15.96 8.08
N TYR A 95 13.84 15.11 8.91
CA TYR A 95 12.85 14.12 8.47
C TYR A 95 11.64 14.78 7.79
N LEU A 96 11.12 15.84 8.40
CA LEU A 96 9.93 16.53 7.87
C LEU A 96 10.21 17.16 6.51
N ILE A 97 11.36 17.84 6.36
CA ILE A 97 11.73 18.48 5.10
C ILE A 97 12.08 17.43 4.04
N PHE A 98 12.99 16.52 4.36
CA PHE A 98 13.48 15.49 3.43
C PHE A 98 12.36 14.54 2.99
N GLY A 99 11.58 14.02 3.95
CA GLY A 99 10.44 13.15 3.68
C GLY A 99 9.33 13.87 2.90
N GLY A 100 9.07 15.13 3.23
CA GLY A 100 8.11 15.97 2.52
C GLY A 100 8.51 16.20 1.06
N VAL A 101 9.78 16.53 0.80
CA VAL A 101 10.30 16.70 -0.56
C VAL A 101 10.23 15.39 -1.36
N LEU A 102 10.71 14.28 -0.77
CA LEU A 102 10.64 12.96 -1.42
C LEU A 102 9.20 12.55 -1.76
N THR A 103 8.30 12.71 -0.81
CA THR A 103 6.88 12.38 -1.00
C THR A 103 6.23 13.28 -2.04
N GLY A 104 6.58 14.57 -2.05
CA GLY A 104 6.12 15.52 -3.07
C GLY A 104 6.61 15.16 -4.48
N LEU A 105 7.89 14.83 -4.64
CA LEU A 105 8.45 14.36 -5.91
C LEU A 105 7.81 13.05 -6.37
N TYR A 106 7.57 12.13 -5.46
CA TYR A 106 6.87 10.88 -5.76
C TYR A 106 5.41 11.12 -6.22
N LEU A 107 4.68 12.01 -5.54
CA LEU A 107 3.33 12.39 -5.97
C LEU A 107 3.33 13.03 -7.35
N PHE A 108 4.27 13.94 -7.61
CA PHE A 108 4.41 14.55 -8.92
C PHE A 108 4.69 13.50 -10.01
N TYR A 109 5.61 12.56 -9.74
CA TYR A 109 5.90 11.44 -10.64
C TYR A 109 4.65 10.60 -10.92
N THR A 110 3.92 10.20 -9.86
CA THR A 110 2.72 9.35 -10.02
C THR A 110 1.60 10.07 -10.77
N LEU A 111 1.40 11.37 -10.51
CA LEU A 111 0.46 12.20 -11.26
C LEU A 111 0.87 12.31 -12.74
N TYR A 112 2.14 12.58 -13.01
CA TYR A 112 2.66 12.63 -14.38
C TYR A 112 2.41 11.32 -15.14
N VAL A 113 2.75 10.17 -14.54
CA VAL A 113 2.52 8.86 -15.16
C VAL A 113 1.04 8.60 -15.36
N ASN A 114 0.20 8.99 -14.38
CA ASN A 114 -1.24 8.83 -14.47
C ASN A 114 -1.85 9.59 -15.64
N PHE A 115 -1.47 10.86 -15.82
CA PHE A 115 -1.98 11.68 -16.91
C PHE A 115 -1.45 11.28 -18.28
N THR A 116 -0.23 10.73 -18.36
CA THR A 116 0.42 10.46 -19.65
C THR A 116 0.26 9.02 -20.15
N LYS A 117 0.15 8.03 -19.24
CA LYS A 117 0.25 6.61 -19.60
C LYS A 117 -0.88 5.73 -19.08
N MET A 118 -1.70 6.21 -18.15
CA MET A 118 -2.57 5.36 -17.36
C MET A 118 -3.96 5.10 -17.97
N SER A 119 -4.40 5.86 -18.95
CA SER A 119 -5.77 5.78 -19.50
C SER A 119 -6.14 4.39 -20.05
N SER A 120 -5.15 3.58 -20.45
CA SER A 120 -5.32 2.22 -20.98
C SER A 120 -4.89 1.09 -20.04
N SER A 121 -4.27 1.40 -18.91
CA SER A 121 -3.58 0.41 -18.07
C SER A 121 -4.32 -0.01 -16.79
N LEU A 122 -5.49 0.55 -16.53
CA LEU A 122 -6.37 0.15 -15.40
C LEU A 122 -7.15 -1.15 -15.69
N GLU A 123 -6.66 -1.95 -16.61
CA GLU A 123 -7.20 -3.27 -16.89
C GLU A 123 -6.38 -4.34 -16.18
N ILE A 124 -7.05 -5.42 -15.82
CA ILE A 124 -6.38 -6.59 -15.28
C ILE A 124 -5.82 -7.37 -16.47
N GLY A 125 -4.52 -7.62 -16.47
CA GLY A 125 -3.88 -8.48 -17.43
C GLY A 125 -4.44 -9.90 -17.43
N LYS A 126 -4.08 -10.69 -18.46
CA LYS A 126 -4.51 -12.10 -18.54
C LYS A 126 -4.06 -12.85 -17.29
N THR A 127 -5.02 -13.41 -16.57
CA THR A 127 -4.74 -14.26 -15.40
C THR A 127 -4.10 -15.56 -15.91
N ASN A 128 -2.88 -15.83 -15.48
CA ASN A 128 -2.25 -17.14 -15.66
C ASN A 128 -3.02 -18.21 -14.86
N ASN A 129 -2.75 -19.50 -15.12
CA ASN A 129 -3.43 -20.65 -14.50
C ASN A 129 -3.50 -20.64 -12.97
N CYS A 130 -2.74 -19.82 -12.29
CA CYS A 130 -2.74 -19.61 -10.84
C CYS A 130 -3.53 -18.38 -10.38
N ARG A 131 -4.56 -17.93 -11.08
CA ARG A 131 -5.50 -16.86 -10.64
C ARG A 131 -4.88 -15.69 -9.88
N HIS A 132 -3.66 -15.25 -10.23
CA HIS A 132 -3.11 -13.99 -9.73
C HIS A 132 -3.76 -12.83 -10.49
N LEU A 133 -4.13 -11.78 -9.75
CA LEU A 133 -4.49 -10.52 -10.36
C LEU A 133 -3.19 -9.87 -10.85
N ASN A 134 -3.00 -9.85 -12.17
CA ASN A 134 -1.89 -9.10 -12.76
C ASN A 134 -2.40 -7.70 -13.09
N TYR A 135 -1.87 -6.72 -12.39
CA TYR A 135 -2.23 -5.31 -12.59
C TYR A 135 -1.25 -4.68 -13.57
N ASN A 136 -1.72 -4.34 -14.76
CA ASN A 136 -0.91 -3.69 -15.80
C ASN A 136 -0.31 -2.35 -15.34
N TRP A 137 -0.93 -1.68 -14.37
CA TRP A 137 -0.43 -0.42 -13.84
C TRP A 137 0.92 -0.54 -13.09
N TRP A 138 1.29 -1.71 -12.55
CA TRP A 138 2.61 -1.93 -11.97
C TRP A 138 3.75 -1.80 -12.98
N GLU A 139 3.56 -2.32 -14.18
CA GLU A 139 4.55 -2.20 -15.26
C GLU A 139 4.70 -0.74 -15.71
N VAL A 140 3.58 -0.01 -15.77
CA VAL A 140 3.55 1.40 -16.20
C VAL A 140 4.16 2.33 -15.16
N LEU A 141 3.89 2.10 -13.85
CA LEU A 141 4.38 2.94 -12.77
C LEU A 141 5.86 2.76 -12.45
N ASN A 142 6.51 1.70 -12.88
CA ASN A 142 7.84 1.31 -12.39
C ASN A 142 7.89 1.29 -10.84
N PRO A 143 7.98 0.13 -10.20
CA PRO A 143 7.90 0.04 -8.73
C PRO A 143 9.10 0.68 -8.00
N LEU A 144 10.19 0.97 -8.71
CA LEU A 144 11.43 1.48 -8.09
C LEU A 144 11.24 2.80 -7.31
N PRO A 145 10.61 3.86 -7.86
CA PRO A 145 10.37 5.09 -7.10
C PRO A 145 9.52 4.86 -5.85
N TYR A 146 8.49 4.02 -5.93
CA TYR A 146 7.66 3.63 -4.80
C TYR A 146 8.50 2.99 -3.68
N ILE A 147 9.31 1.96 -4.02
CA ILE A 147 10.15 1.25 -3.07
C ILE A 147 11.17 2.21 -2.43
N LEU A 148 11.86 3.02 -3.23
CA LEU A 148 12.87 3.95 -2.73
C LEU A 148 12.29 4.97 -1.74
N VAL A 149 11.12 5.54 -2.04
CA VAL A 149 10.48 6.52 -1.16
C VAL A 149 10.01 5.86 0.14
N LEU A 150 9.36 4.70 0.06
CA LEU A 150 8.90 3.98 1.25
C LEU A 150 10.07 3.55 2.15
N VAL A 151 11.14 3.03 1.56
CA VAL A 151 12.38 2.68 2.29
C VAL A 151 12.98 3.90 2.96
N ALA A 152 13.11 5.03 2.26
CA ALA A 152 13.67 6.25 2.82
C ALA A 152 12.81 6.78 3.99
N ILE A 153 11.48 6.80 3.84
CA ILE A 153 10.57 7.24 4.90
C ILE A 153 10.75 6.40 6.16
N LEU A 154 10.78 5.08 6.05
CA LEU A 154 10.90 4.19 7.21
C LEU A 154 12.32 4.18 7.81
N LEU A 155 13.35 4.29 6.97
CA LEU A 155 14.76 4.30 7.42
C LEU A 155 15.08 5.54 8.28
N PHE A 156 14.58 6.71 7.87
CA PHE A 156 14.85 7.96 8.57
C PHE A 156 13.85 8.29 9.67
N ALA A 157 12.75 7.52 9.79
CA ALA A 157 11.76 7.71 10.85
C ALA A 157 12.32 7.38 12.24
N LYS A 158 11.94 8.18 13.23
CA LYS A 158 12.30 7.93 14.64
C LYS A 158 11.03 7.57 15.43
N PRO A 159 11.16 6.70 16.45
CA PRO A 159 12.36 5.97 16.87
C PRO A 159 12.69 4.77 15.95
N HIS A 160 13.95 4.59 15.61
CA HIS A 160 14.40 3.51 14.70
C HIS A 160 14.01 2.11 15.21
N LYS A 161 13.98 1.90 16.53
CA LYS A 161 13.57 0.62 17.15
C LYS A 161 12.18 0.15 16.69
N VAL A 162 11.33 1.08 16.31
CA VAL A 162 9.94 0.81 15.92
C VAL A 162 9.79 0.67 14.39
N PHE A 163 10.44 1.55 13.63
CA PHE A 163 10.25 1.62 12.17
C PHE A 163 11.20 0.71 11.38
N LEU A 164 12.41 0.46 11.88
CA LEU A 164 13.37 -0.41 11.21
C LEU A 164 12.89 -1.87 11.06
N PRO A 165 12.25 -2.51 12.05
CA PRO A 165 11.67 -3.84 11.87
C PRO A 165 10.59 -3.89 10.77
N GLN A 166 9.80 -2.81 10.62
CA GLN A 166 8.80 -2.71 9.55
C GLN A 166 9.45 -2.67 8.16
N LEU A 167 10.55 -1.92 8.04
CA LEU A 167 11.34 -1.88 6.82
C LEU A 167 11.89 -3.26 6.45
N VAL A 168 12.49 -3.96 7.43
CA VAL A 168 13.01 -5.33 7.22
C VAL A 168 11.90 -6.28 6.78
N PHE A 169 10.74 -6.21 7.41
CA PHE A 169 9.58 -7.04 7.04
C PHE A 169 9.11 -6.76 5.61
N ILE A 170 9.01 -5.49 5.21
CA ILE A 170 8.62 -5.11 3.84
C ILE A 170 9.65 -5.62 2.82
N LEU A 171 10.95 -5.45 3.08
CA LEU A 171 11.99 -5.93 2.17
C LEU A 171 11.99 -7.46 2.04
N LEU A 172 11.76 -8.19 3.14
CA LEU A 172 11.63 -9.64 3.11
C LEU A 172 10.41 -10.08 2.30
N THR A 173 9.24 -9.41 2.48
CA THR A 173 8.04 -9.75 1.71
C THR A 173 8.22 -9.47 0.23
N LEU A 174 8.89 -8.38 -0.16
CA LEU A 174 9.22 -8.09 -1.55
C LEU A 174 10.17 -9.13 -2.15
N PHE A 175 11.18 -9.56 -1.39
CA PHE A 175 12.13 -10.58 -1.83
C PHE A 175 11.46 -11.95 -2.00
N LEU A 176 10.53 -12.34 -1.12
CA LEU A 176 9.82 -13.62 -1.21
C LEU A 176 8.73 -13.63 -2.29
N ALA A 177 8.30 -12.46 -2.75
CA ALA A 177 7.26 -12.30 -3.78
C ALA A 177 7.85 -12.23 -5.20
N SER A 178 9.17 -11.98 -5.34
CA SER A 178 9.90 -11.95 -6.62
C SER A 178 10.26 -13.36 -7.10
#